data_4966379aee2789f53a36ac00bf83a022
#
_entry.id   4966379aee2789f53a36ac00bf83a022
#
_cell.length_a   1.000
_cell.length_b   1.000
_cell.length_c   1.000
_cell.angle_alpha   90.00
_cell.angle_beta   90.00
_cell.angle_gamma   90.00
#
_symmetry.space_group_name_H-M   'P 1'
#
loop_
_entity.id
_entity.type
_entity.pdbx_description
1 polymer ?
#
loop_
_entity_poly.entity_id
_entity_poly.type
_entity_poly.pdbx_seq_one_letter_code
_entity_poly.pdbx_strand_id
1 'polypeptide(L)'
;MGRKHGKKRRYVKLHFAVNTETHEVVAMKVSTDDTHDVRALPGLVEGSGRNVRVSRLLRDGAYDSSRVYDLLEGLGIGVVVKPKRSRRPDRGHPGRRRVVELVRSMGYEGWVKLMGYGGRWAVETAYSTFKRLFGEHSLARSFECIARRAQYVGEHVSGGAT
;
A
#
# COMPACT_ATOMS: atom_id res chain seq x y z
N MET A 1 -45.45 -7.40 4.69
CA MET A 1 -44.20 -7.96 5.23
C MET A 1 -43.05 -7.04 4.85
N GLY A 2 -42.60 -6.19 5.78
CA GLY A 2 -41.51 -5.21 5.54
C GLY A 2 -40.15 -5.89 5.62
N ARG A 3 -39.38 -5.85 4.54
CA ARG A 3 -37.99 -6.25 4.54
C ARG A 3 -37.19 -5.32 5.46
N LYS A 4 -36.71 -5.83 6.60
CA LYS A 4 -35.75 -5.12 7.45
C LYS A 4 -34.48 -4.88 6.63
N HIS A 5 -34.25 -3.64 6.21
CA HIS A 5 -32.97 -3.21 5.66
C HIS A 5 -31.96 -3.27 6.80
N GLY A 6 -31.16 -4.34 6.84
CA GLY A 6 -30.03 -4.44 7.74
C GLY A 6 -29.10 -3.24 7.48
N LYS A 7 -28.73 -2.50 8.53
CA LYS A 7 -27.74 -1.41 8.43
C LYS A 7 -26.47 -1.97 7.81
N LYS A 8 -26.18 -1.55 6.58
CA LYS A 8 -24.93 -1.92 5.88
C LYS A 8 -23.76 -1.43 6.74
N ARG A 9 -22.94 -2.35 7.26
CA ARG A 9 -21.71 -2.00 7.99
C ARG A 9 -20.83 -1.23 7.02
N ARG A 10 -20.41 -0.02 7.39
CA ARG A 10 -19.44 0.76 6.63
C ARG A 10 -18.05 0.42 7.15
N TYR A 11 -17.15 0.08 6.26
CA TYR A 11 -15.75 -0.17 6.57
C TYR A 11 -14.92 1.04 6.17
N VAL A 12 -13.86 1.26 6.91
CA VAL A 12 -12.85 2.27 6.60
C VAL A 12 -11.60 1.51 6.21
N LYS A 13 -11.00 1.90 5.09
CA LYS A 13 -9.71 1.36 4.66
C LYS A 13 -8.60 2.27 5.14
N LEU A 14 -7.59 1.66 5.75
CA LEU A 14 -6.35 2.31 6.10
C LEU A 14 -5.29 1.90 5.08
N HIS A 15 -4.56 2.87 4.58
CA HIS A 15 -3.45 2.66 3.66
C HIS A 15 -2.18 3.17 4.34
N PHE A 16 -1.17 2.31 4.46
CA PHE A 16 0.12 2.66 5.03
C PHE A 16 1.20 2.68 3.95
N ALA A 17 2.09 3.67 4.03
CA ALA A 17 3.41 3.63 3.46
C ALA A 17 4.41 3.39 4.59
N VAL A 18 5.23 2.35 4.46
CA VAL A 18 6.18 1.92 5.48
C VAL A 18 7.56 1.92 4.86
N ASN A 19 8.53 2.50 5.58
CA ASN A 19 9.94 2.39 5.22
C ASN A 19 10.38 0.93 5.45
N THR A 20 10.92 0.30 4.41
CA THR A 20 11.32 -1.12 4.45
C THR A 20 12.62 -1.36 5.22
N GLU A 21 13.38 -0.31 5.52
CA GLU A 21 14.64 -0.37 6.27
C GLU A 21 14.41 -0.08 7.75
N THR A 22 13.67 1.00 8.06
CA THR A 22 13.41 1.41 9.44
C THR A 22 12.13 0.82 10.03
N HIS A 23 11.26 0.27 9.19
CA HIS A 23 9.90 -0.24 9.51
C HIS A 23 8.93 0.82 10.03
N GLU A 24 9.26 2.09 9.91
CA GLU A 24 8.41 3.19 10.33
C GLU A 24 7.29 3.46 9.30
N VAL A 25 6.13 3.84 9.81
CA VAL A 25 5.02 4.32 8.97
C VAL A 25 5.33 5.76 8.57
N VAL A 26 5.71 5.98 7.31
CA VAL A 26 6.10 7.30 6.78
C VAL A 26 4.93 8.10 6.21
N ALA A 27 3.84 7.42 5.85
CA ALA A 27 2.59 8.07 5.47
C ALA A 27 1.40 7.14 5.71
N MET A 28 0.25 7.75 5.99
CA MET A 28 -1.02 7.05 6.13
C MET A 28 -2.12 7.81 5.39
N LYS A 29 -3.05 7.05 4.82
CA LYS A 29 -4.27 7.59 4.23
C LYS A 29 -5.48 6.76 4.64
N VAL A 30 -6.58 7.44 4.91
CA VAL A 30 -7.87 6.81 5.21
C VAL A 30 -8.80 6.98 4.02
N SER A 31 -9.52 5.95 3.65
CA SER A 31 -10.53 6.00 2.59
C SER A 31 -11.76 5.15 2.94
N THR A 32 -12.81 5.32 2.19
CA THR A 32 -14.01 4.50 2.27
C THR A 32 -13.80 3.13 1.61
N ASP A 33 -14.63 2.16 1.93
CA ASP A 33 -14.55 0.77 1.45
C ASP A 33 -14.72 0.63 -0.07
N ASP A 34 -15.38 1.59 -0.72
CA ASP A 34 -15.57 1.67 -2.17
C ASP A 34 -14.36 2.23 -2.93
N THR A 35 -13.38 2.78 -2.22
CA THR A 35 -12.17 3.34 -2.84
C THR A 35 -11.19 2.23 -3.20
N HIS A 36 -10.83 2.13 -4.50
CA HIS A 36 -9.76 1.24 -4.94
C HIS A 36 -8.40 1.69 -4.40
N ASP A 37 -7.60 0.74 -3.92
CA ASP A 37 -6.30 1.01 -3.29
C ASP A 37 -5.34 1.82 -4.16
N VAL A 38 -5.40 1.62 -5.49
CA VAL A 38 -4.61 2.41 -6.46
C VAL A 38 -4.91 3.91 -6.40
N ARG A 39 -6.14 4.31 -6.03
CA ARG A 39 -6.52 5.72 -5.90
C ARG A 39 -5.91 6.39 -4.65
N ALA A 40 -5.55 5.60 -3.64
CA ALA A 40 -4.87 6.12 -2.46
C ALA A 40 -3.38 6.39 -2.69
N LEU A 41 -2.79 5.75 -3.72
CA LEU A 41 -1.36 5.77 -3.98
C LEU A 41 -0.76 7.17 -4.16
N PRO A 42 -1.32 8.10 -4.96
CA PRO A 42 -0.75 9.44 -5.11
C PRO A 42 -0.58 10.15 -3.77
N GLY A 43 -1.62 10.15 -2.93
CA GLY A 43 -1.57 10.80 -1.62
C GLY A 43 -0.62 10.13 -0.63
N LEU A 44 -0.40 8.81 -0.73
CA LEU A 44 0.61 8.12 0.07
C LEU A 44 2.02 8.48 -0.36
N VAL A 45 2.28 8.56 -1.66
CA VAL A 45 3.59 8.95 -2.19
C VAL A 45 3.91 10.41 -1.82
N GLU A 46 2.96 11.32 -1.99
CA GLU A 46 3.10 12.73 -1.59
C GLU A 46 3.36 12.86 -0.08
N GLY A 47 2.56 12.17 0.75
CA GLY A 47 2.73 12.17 2.20
C GLY A 47 4.09 11.60 2.63
N SER A 48 4.55 10.52 2.00
CA SER A 48 5.88 9.94 2.27
C SER A 48 6.99 10.90 1.89
N GLY A 49 6.88 11.60 0.76
CA GLY A 49 7.90 12.52 0.25
C GLY A 49 8.14 13.73 1.13
N ARG A 50 7.25 14.02 2.08
CA ARG A 50 7.46 15.09 3.09
C ARG A 50 8.47 14.70 4.16
N ASN A 51 8.58 13.40 4.44
CA ASN A 51 9.38 12.86 5.55
C ASN A 51 10.64 12.14 5.07
N VAL A 52 10.57 11.49 3.91
CA VAL A 52 11.66 10.67 3.37
C VAL A 52 11.76 10.79 1.85
N ARG A 53 12.97 10.62 1.31
CA ARG A 53 13.16 10.49 -0.14
C ARG A 53 12.74 9.09 -0.58
N VAL A 54 11.65 8.98 -1.32
CA VAL A 54 11.16 7.70 -1.85
C VAL A 54 11.95 7.37 -3.13
N SER A 55 12.83 6.38 -3.06
CA SER A 55 13.59 5.89 -4.21
C SER A 55 12.90 4.76 -4.96
N ARG A 56 12.20 3.89 -4.26
CA ARG A 56 11.48 2.73 -4.80
C ARG A 56 10.19 2.47 -4.04
N LEU A 57 9.20 1.93 -4.73
CA LEU A 57 7.92 1.53 -4.14
C LEU A 57 7.66 0.04 -4.39
N LEU A 58 7.49 -0.74 -3.32
CA LEU A 58 7.17 -2.17 -3.35
C LEU A 58 5.66 -2.35 -3.18
N ARG A 59 5.01 -3.04 -4.12
CA ARG A 59 3.57 -3.31 -4.08
C ARG A 59 3.22 -4.72 -4.55
N ASP A 60 2.06 -5.21 -4.15
CA ASP A 60 1.55 -6.49 -4.63
C ASP A 60 0.98 -6.40 -6.06
N GLY A 61 0.56 -7.56 -6.61
CA GLY A 61 0.05 -7.64 -7.97
C GLY A 61 -1.27 -6.87 -8.21
N ALA A 62 -1.97 -6.40 -7.17
CA ALA A 62 -3.16 -5.57 -7.35
C ALA A 62 -2.81 -4.22 -8.01
N TYR A 63 -1.58 -3.76 -7.80
CA TYR A 63 -1.05 -2.52 -8.37
C TYR A 63 -0.37 -2.70 -9.74
N ASP A 64 -0.38 -3.92 -10.32
CA ASP A 64 0.16 -4.18 -11.67
C ASP A 64 -0.74 -3.58 -12.76
N SER A 65 -0.62 -2.28 -12.97
CA SER A 65 -1.35 -1.51 -13.99
C SER A 65 -0.49 -0.41 -14.59
N SER A 66 -0.67 -0.10 -15.89
CA SER A 66 0.09 0.95 -16.58
C SER A 66 0.01 2.28 -15.83
N ARG A 67 -1.15 2.65 -15.33
CA ARG A 67 -1.35 3.89 -14.57
C ARG A 67 -0.42 4.02 -13.35
N VAL A 68 -0.12 2.92 -12.66
CA VAL A 68 0.79 2.92 -11.51
C VAL A 68 2.23 3.12 -11.97
N TYR A 69 2.64 2.45 -13.05
CA TYR A 69 3.96 2.64 -13.64
C TYR A 69 4.14 4.07 -14.15
N ASP A 70 3.19 4.60 -14.93
CA ASP A 70 3.22 5.98 -15.46
C ASP A 70 3.36 7.01 -14.33
N LEU A 71 2.57 6.85 -13.24
CA LEU A 71 2.60 7.75 -12.09
C LEU A 71 3.97 7.74 -11.41
N LEU A 72 4.50 6.57 -11.10
CA LEU A 72 5.73 6.44 -10.32
C LEU A 72 6.98 6.80 -11.14
N GLU A 73 7.02 6.42 -12.43
CA GLU A 73 8.09 6.83 -13.34
C GLU A 73 8.10 8.35 -13.55
N GLY A 74 6.91 8.98 -13.68
CA GLY A 74 6.80 10.43 -13.76
C GLY A 74 7.30 11.18 -12.52
N LEU A 75 7.34 10.49 -11.36
CA LEU A 75 7.89 11.01 -10.11
C LEU A 75 9.36 10.58 -9.87
N GLY A 76 9.98 9.85 -10.81
CA GLY A 76 11.34 9.32 -10.66
C GLY A 76 11.45 8.20 -9.61
N ILE A 77 10.33 7.53 -9.27
CA ILE A 77 10.29 6.48 -8.26
C ILE A 77 10.35 5.12 -8.93
N GLY A 78 11.31 4.29 -8.53
CA GLY A 78 11.44 2.91 -9.00
C GLY A 78 10.22 2.05 -8.61
N VAL A 79 9.70 1.30 -9.58
CA VAL A 79 8.50 0.48 -9.40
C VAL A 79 8.85 -0.99 -9.21
N VAL A 80 8.50 -1.57 -8.06
CA VAL A 80 8.69 -2.98 -7.75
C VAL A 80 7.34 -3.61 -7.44
N VAL A 81 6.67 -4.09 -8.48
CA VAL A 81 5.34 -4.68 -8.39
C VAL A 81 5.40 -6.13 -8.86
N LYS A 82 4.83 -7.05 -8.07
CA LYS A 82 4.69 -8.45 -8.48
C LYS A 82 3.80 -8.54 -9.72
N PRO A 83 4.30 -9.07 -10.85
CA PRO A 83 3.50 -9.17 -12.06
C PRO A 83 2.36 -10.17 -11.90
N LYS A 84 1.18 -9.85 -12.40
CA LYS A 84 0.03 -10.78 -12.43
C LYS A 84 0.29 -11.93 -13.40
N ARG A 85 0.11 -13.17 -12.94
CA ARG A 85 0.30 -14.38 -13.75
C ARG A 85 -0.60 -14.44 -14.99
N SER A 86 -1.81 -13.88 -14.90
CA SER A 86 -2.82 -13.94 -15.97
C SER A 86 -2.61 -12.95 -17.12
N ARG A 87 -1.64 -12.02 -17.00
CA ARG A 87 -1.42 -11.00 -18.03
C ARG A 87 -0.37 -11.45 -19.04
N ARG A 88 -0.65 -11.15 -20.31
CA ARG A 88 0.30 -11.39 -21.41
C ARG A 88 1.61 -10.62 -21.14
N PRO A 89 2.76 -11.28 -21.28
CA PRO A 89 4.07 -10.70 -20.96
C PRO A 89 4.49 -9.57 -21.90
N ASP A 90 4.01 -9.64 -23.15
CA ASP A 90 4.31 -8.71 -24.24
C ASP A 90 3.47 -7.43 -24.25
N ARG A 91 2.45 -7.35 -23.36
CA ARG A 91 1.52 -6.23 -23.28
C ARG A 91 1.68 -5.41 -22.00
N GLY A 92 1.28 -4.15 -22.10
CA GLY A 92 1.29 -3.19 -21.00
C GLY A 92 2.52 -2.30 -20.98
N HIS A 93 2.70 -1.62 -19.87
CA HIS A 93 3.76 -0.64 -19.68
C HIS A 93 5.18 -1.26 -19.86
N PRO A 94 6.16 -0.54 -20.46
CA PRO A 94 7.54 -1.03 -20.64
C PRO A 94 8.19 -1.51 -19.35
N GLY A 95 8.02 -0.77 -18.24
CA GLY A 95 8.52 -1.15 -16.91
C GLY A 95 7.99 -2.51 -16.45
N ARG A 96 6.69 -2.78 -16.69
CA ARG A 96 6.10 -4.09 -16.41
C ARG A 96 6.73 -5.21 -17.25
N ARG A 97 6.94 -4.97 -18.54
CA ARG A 97 7.56 -5.98 -19.43
C ARG A 97 8.95 -6.36 -18.93
N ARG A 98 9.78 -5.38 -18.55
CA ARG A 98 11.12 -5.64 -17.94
C ARG A 98 11.02 -6.52 -16.69
N VAL A 99 10.04 -6.26 -15.80
CA VAL A 99 9.83 -7.11 -14.60
C VAL A 99 9.47 -8.53 -14.99
N VAL A 100 8.59 -8.73 -15.97
CA VAL A 100 8.23 -10.07 -16.46
C VAL A 100 9.42 -10.80 -17.07
N GLU A 101 10.26 -10.12 -17.86
CA GLU A 101 11.48 -10.66 -18.43
C GLU A 101 12.48 -11.10 -17.36
N LEU A 102 12.69 -10.27 -16.33
CA LEU A 102 13.55 -10.61 -15.20
C LEU A 102 13.04 -11.85 -14.45
N VAL A 103 11.74 -11.92 -14.16
CA VAL A 103 11.14 -13.09 -13.51
C VAL A 103 11.28 -14.36 -14.37
N ARG A 104 11.22 -14.24 -15.69
CA ARG A 104 11.40 -15.37 -16.60
C ARG A 104 12.86 -15.85 -16.67
N SER A 105 13.81 -14.92 -16.65
CA SER A 105 15.24 -15.25 -16.80
C SER A 105 15.85 -15.85 -15.54
N MET A 106 15.49 -15.36 -14.35
CA MET A 106 16.10 -15.77 -13.08
C MET A 106 15.16 -16.47 -12.10
N GLY A 107 13.89 -16.66 -12.47
CA GLY A 107 12.85 -17.18 -11.59
C GLY A 107 12.33 -16.15 -10.59
N TYR A 108 11.20 -16.47 -9.94
CA TYR A 108 10.56 -15.55 -8.98
C TYR A 108 11.44 -15.26 -7.76
N GLU A 109 12.09 -16.28 -7.22
CA GLU A 109 12.96 -16.13 -6.04
C GLU A 109 14.18 -15.26 -6.33
N GLY A 110 14.80 -15.44 -7.49
CA GLY A 110 15.91 -14.60 -7.95
C GLY A 110 15.47 -13.13 -8.08
N TRP A 111 14.32 -12.90 -8.69
CA TRP A 111 13.74 -11.57 -8.80
C TRP A 111 13.43 -10.95 -7.43
N VAL A 112 12.84 -11.70 -6.49
CA VAL A 112 12.57 -11.23 -5.11
C VAL A 112 13.85 -10.75 -4.44
N LYS A 113 14.92 -11.50 -4.54
CA LYS A 113 16.23 -11.15 -3.96
C LYS A 113 16.81 -9.90 -4.65
N LEU A 114 16.84 -9.89 -5.98
CA LEU A 114 17.40 -8.77 -6.77
C LEU A 114 16.67 -7.46 -6.48
N MET A 115 15.34 -7.49 -6.43
CA MET A 115 14.52 -6.29 -6.26
C MET A 115 14.27 -5.89 -4.80
N GLY A 116 14.73 -6.69 -3.84
CA GLY A 116 14.45 -6.47 -2.43
C GLY A 116 12.96 -6.58 -2.07
N TYR A 117 12.19 -7.34 -2.89
CA TYR A 117 10.74 -7.44 -2.75
C TYR A 117 10.31 -8.07 -1.43
N GLY A 118 11.18 -8.83 -0.78
CA GLY A 118 10.97 -9.40 0.55
C GLY A 118 10.64 -8.33 1.62
N GLY A 119 11.17 -7.11 1.48
CA GLY A 119 10.86 -6.00 2.40
C GLY A 119 9.37 -5.61 2.48
N ARG A 120 8.53 -6.12 1.58
CA ARG A 120 7.07 -5.87 1.61
C ARG A 120 6.39 -6.35 2.90
N TRP A 121 6.96 -7.32 3.61
CA TRP A 121 6.44 -7.79 4.90
C TRP A 121 6.35 -6.69 5.97
N ALA A 122 7.14 -5.63 5.87
CA ALA A 122 7.11 -4.50 6.80
C ALA A 122 5.71 -3.85 6.89
N VAL A 123 4.98 -3.77 5.77
CA VAL A 123 3.60 -3.26 5.75
C VAL A 123 2.65 -4.21 6.50
N GLU A 124 2.80 -5.52 6.35
CA GLU A 124 1.98 -6.51 7.05
C GLU A 124 2.20 -6.44 8.56
N THR A 125 3.45 -6.24 8.98
CA THR A 125 3.82 -6.02 10.39
C THR A 125 3.21 -4.73 10.92
N ALA A 126 3.26 -3.62 10.18
CA ALA A 126 2.65 -2.36 10.57
C ALA A 126 1.12 -2.51 10.78
N TYR A 127 0.42 -3.21 9.86
CA TYR A 127 -1.00 -3.50 10.02
C TYR A 127 -1.29 -4.37 11.25
N SER A 128 -0.51 -5.42 11.50
CA SER A 128 -0.66 -6.30 12.64
C SER A 128 -0.46 -5.55 13.95
N THR A 129 0.55 -4.69 14.01
CA THR A 129 0.83 -3.83 15.17
C THR A 129 -0.31 -2.84 15.39
N PHE A 130 -0.78 -2.19 14.32
CA PHE A 130 -1.91 -1.28 14.41
C PHE A 130 -3.16 -1.97 14.98
N LYS A 131 -3.53 -3.13 14.46
CA LYS A 131 -4.68 -3.91 14.94
C LYS A 131 -4.53 -4.34 16.41
N ARG A 132 -3.34 -4.74 16.81
CA ARG A 132 -3.06 -5.13 18.19
C ARG A 132 -3.20 -3.97 19.17
N LEU A 133 -2.75 -2.77 18.81
CA LEU A 133 -2.78 -1.59 19.67
C LEU A 133 -4.16 -0.92 19.73
N PHE A 134 -4.89 -0.94 18.62
CA PHE A 134 -6.11 -0.14 18.45
C PHE A 134 -7.37 -0.96 18.19
N GLY A 135 -7.22 -2.27 18.01
CA GLY A 135 -8.31 -3.19 17.68
C GLY A 135 -8.76 -3.06 16.22
N GLU A 136 -9.64 -3.97 15.82
CA GLU A 136 -10.21 -4.01 14.47
C GLU A 136 -11.55 -3.26 14.37
N HIS A 137 -12.12 -2.86 15.52
CA HIS A 137 -13.41 -2.22 15.60
C HIS A 137 -13.30 -0.81 16.18
N SER A 138 -13.95 0.14 15.53
CA SER A 138 -14.09 1.50 16.06
C SER A 138 -15.51 1.73 16.55
N LEU A 139 -15.64 2.26 17.76
CA LEU A 139 -16.92 2.75 18.31
C LEU A 139 -17.33 4.09 17.70
N ALA A 140 -16.46 4.74 16.93
CA ALA A 140 -16.79 5.99 16.27
C ALA A 140 -17.84 5.78 15.17
N ARG A 141 -18.87 6.63 15.17
CA ARG A 141 -20.04 6.52 14.27
C ARG A 141 -19.86 7.27 12.95
N SER A 142 -18.89 8.20 12.85
CA SER A 142 -18.61 8.96 11.63
C SER A 142 -17.26 8.60 11.04
N PHE A 143 -17.14 8.70 9.72
CA PHE A 143 -15.90 8.53 8.99
C PHE A 143 -14.80 9.48 9.50
N GLU A 144 -15.16 10.74 9.76
CA GLU A 144 -14.22 11.76 10.23
C GLU A 144 -13.60 11.43 11.59
N CYS A 145 -14.42 10.93 12.53
CA CYS A 145 -13.90 10.50 13.83
C CYS A 145 -12.98 9.29 13.73
N ILE A 146 -13.27 8.33 12.85
CA ILE A 146 -12.43 7.17 12.60
C ILE A 146 -11.12 7.63 11.94
N ALA A 147 -11.21 8.53 10.96
CA ALA A 147 -10.05 9.05 10.24
C ALA A 147 -9.10 9.83 11.17
N ARG A 148 -9.64 10.73 12.02
CA ARG A 148 -8.82 11.47 13.03
C ARG A 148 -8.16 10.52 14.01
N ARG A 149 -8.87 9.52 14.51
CA ARG A 149 -8.30 8.54 15.43
C ARG A 149 -7.18 7.74 14.77
N ALA A 150 -7.38 7.33 13.52
CA ALA A 150 -6.37 6.61 12.76
C ALA A 150 -5.12 7.46 12.50
N GLN A 151 -5.27 8.75 12.15
CA GLN A 151 -4.17 9.70 11.98
C GLN A 151 -3.38 9.90 13.27
N TYR A 152 -4.07 10.20 14.38
CA TYR A 152 -3.44 10.34 15.69
C TYR A 152 -2.58 9.13 16.07
N VAL A 153 -3.09 7.96 15.76
CA VAL A 153 -2.40 6.70 16.00
C VAL A 153 -1.19 6.51 15.10
N GLY A 154 -1.31 6.84 13.81
CA GLY A 154 -0.21 6.75 12.85
C GLY A 154 0.98 7.63 13.25
N GLU A 155 0.72 8.82 13.76
CA GLU A 155 1.74 9.75 14.25
C GLU A 155 2.45 9.21 15.51
N HIS A 156 1.76 8.47 16.38
CA HIS A 156 2.33 7.92 17.61
C HIS A 156 3.02 6.56 17.43
N VAL A 157 2.63 5.77 16.42
CA VAL A 157 3.36 4.54 16.06
C VAL A 157 4.71 4.86 15.42
N SER A 158 4.81 6.00 14.75
CA SER A 158 6.09 6.49 14.16
C SER A 158 7.05 7.07 15.20
N GLY A 159 6.56 7.54 16.36
CA GLY A 159 7.36 8.18 17.41
C GLY A 159 7.82 7.28 18.54
N GLY A 160 7.47 6.01 18.54
CA GLY A 160 7.71 5.07 19.66
C GLY A 160 8.96 4.19 19.55
N ALA A 161 9.88 4.49 18.66
CA ALA A 161 11.17 3.80 18.54
C ALA A 161 12.32 4.72 18.97
N THR A 162 12.35 5.06 20.25
CA THR A 162 13.55 5.55 20.95
C THR A 162 13.86 4.61 22.10
#